data_bd65e876df1bce066c745cf2ad3d3674
#
_entry.id   bd65e876df1bce066c745cf2ad3d3674
#
_cell.length_a   1.000
_cell.length_b   1.000
_cell.length_c   1.000
_cell.angle_alpha   90.00
_cell.angle_beta   90.00
_cell.angle_gamma   90.00
#
_symmetry.space_group_name_H-M   'P 1'
#
loop_
_entity.id
_entity.type
_entity.pdbx_description
1 polymer ?
#
loop_
_entity_poly.entity_id
_entity_poly.type
_entity_poly.pdbx_seq_one_letter_code
_entity_poly.pdbx_strand_id
1 'polypeptide(L)'
;MSQSGTALITGASSGIGATYAKRLAARGYDLILVARDQGRLTTLADALAKQHDIRVTVMAADLTHEQDLQRVESELANNAQITLLLNNAGMGVEGEFLEADITRINTMLALNILAPTRLAQAAGRAFKARGNGIIINIASVLSLVHEMFNGAYNATKSYVLTLTRAMQRELAESGVQVQAVLPGATRTEIFDRAGQSINDIPAEMLMDVDEMVDAALAGLDSKETVTIPSLEDLQMWHDYDQARGAMVPHLSRNQSASRYRQS
;
A
#
# COMPACT_ATOMS: atom_id res chain seq x y z
N MET A 1 -22.85 3.10 19.01
CA MET A 1 -22.26 3.27 17.68
C MET A 1 -21.92 1.87 17.17
N SER A 2 -22.25 1.51 15.94
CA SER A 2 -21.86 0.22 15.39
C SER A 2 -20.33 0.21 15.28
N GLN A 3 -19.68 -0.80 15.85
CA GLN A 3 -18.24 -0.98 15.81
C GLN A 3 -17.81 -1.14 14.33
N SER A 4 -16.83 -0.38 13.88
CA SER A 4 -16.39 -0.36 12.47
C SER A 4 -15.69 -1.66 12.01
N GLY A 5 -15.56 -2.64 12.91
CA GLY A 5 -14.81 -3.89 12.69
C GLY A 5 -13.34 -3.75 13.10
N THR A 6 -12.50 -4.63 12.60
CA THR A 6 -11.06 -4.66 12.90
C THR A 6 -10.26 -4.29 11.67
N ALA A 7 -9.27 -3.40 11.81
CA ALA A 7 -8.30 -3.07 10.77
C ALA A 7 -6.97 -3.81 11.01
N LEU A 8 -6.51 -4.59 10.04
CA LEU A 8 -5.17 -5.17 10.04
C LEU A 8 -4.22 -4.26 9.26
N ILE A 9 -3.14 -3.83 9.93
CA ILE A 9 -2.21 -2.82 9.40
C ILE A 9 -0.80 -3.42 9.36
N THR A 10 -0.22 -3.55 8.18
CA THR A 10 1.17 -3.97 8.02
C THR A 10 2.12 -2.77 8.04
N GLY A 11 3.34 -2.97 8.58
CA GLY A 11 4.30 -1.88 8.75
C GLY A 11 3.85 -0.84 9.79
N ALA A 12 3.09 -1.29 10.81
CA ALA A 12 2.42 -0.40 11.78
C ALA A 12 3.34 0.25 12.83
N SER A 13 4.64 -0.12 12.87
CA SER A 13 5.55 0.35 13.93
C SER A 13 6.06 1.78 13.76
N SER A 14 5.86 2.40 12.60
CA SER A 14 6.35 3.77 12.30
C SER A 14 5.66 4.38 11.07
N GLY A 15 5.91 5.67 10.84
CA GLY A 15 5.54 6.39 9.63
C GLY A 15 4.06 6.24 9.25
N ILE A 16 3.82 5.97 7.97
CA ILE A 16 2.47 5.88 7.39
C ILE A 16 1.60 4.86 8.15
N GLY A 17 2.12 3.66 8.42
CA GLY A 17 1.35 2.60 9.11
C GLY A 17 0.94 2.99 10.52
N ALA A 18 1.82 3.60 11.30
CA ALA A 18 1.50 4.08 12.64
C ALA A 18 0.50 5.24 12.63
N THR A 19 0.60 6.13 11.63
CA THR A 19 -0.36 7.24 11.47
C THR A 19 -1.75 6.73 11.06
N TYR A 20 -1.83 5.76 10.13
CA TYR A 20 -3.10 5.09 9.85
C TYR A 20 -3.69 4.41 11.08
N ALA A 21 -2.87 3.75 11.91
CA ALA A 21 -3.35 3.12 13.14
C ALA A 21 -4.02 4.14 14.07
N LYS A 22 -3.41 5.33 14.25
CA LYS A 22 -4.00 6.43 15.04
C LYS A 22 -5.34 6.91 14.46
N ARG A 23 -5.41 7.11 13.13
CA ARG A 23 -6.62 7.60 12.46
C ARG A 23 -7.75 6.58 12.46
N LEU A 24 -7.43 5.29 12.24
CA LEU A 24 -8.43 4.21 12.29
C LEU A 24 -8.91 3.93 13.71
N ALA A 25 -8.05 4.03 14.73
CA ALA A 25 -8.45 4.00 16.14
C ALA A 25 -9.47 5.09 16.45
N ALA A 26 -9.20 6.34 16.02
CA ALA A 26 -10.12 7.46 16.20
C ALA A 26 -11.45 7.27 15.45
N ARG A 27 -11.48 6.46 14.38
CA ARG A 27 -12.69 6.07 13.65
C ARG A 27 -13.43 4.88 14.28
N GLY A 28 -12.95 4.36 15.42
CA GLY A 28 -13.58 3.27 16.19
C GLY A 28 -13.29 1.87 15.66
N TYR A 29 -12.23 1.66 14.89
CA TYR A 29 -11.74 0.34 14.55
C TYR A 29 -10.98 -0.30 15.70
N ASP A 30 -11.23 -1.58 15.98
CA ASP A 30 -10.25 -2.43 16.64
C ASP A 30 -9.05 -2.63 15.70
N LEU A 31 -7.85 -2.87 16.23
CA LEU A 31 -6.64 -2.93 15.41
C LEU A 31 -5.87 -4.24 15.60
N ILE A 32 -5.29 -4.73 14.50
CA ILE A 32 -4.22 -5.72 14.51
C ILE A 32 -3.00 -5.05 13.89
N LEU A 33 -1.97 -4.79 14.71
CA LEU A 33 -0.76 -4.10 14.29
C LEU A 33 0.34 -5.11 13.96
N VAL A 34 0.79 -5.12 12.71
CA VAL A 34 1.78 -6.08 12.19
C VAL A 34 3.07 -5.36 11.83
N ALA A 35 4.18 -5.71 12.47
CA ALA A 35 5.55 -5.29 12.11
C ALA A 35 6.57 -6.18 12.85
N ARG A 36 7.86 -5.98 12.58
CA ARG A 36 8.94 -6.74 13.23
C ARG A 36 9.24 -6.25 14.65
N ASP A 37 9.14 -4.95 14.90
CA ASP A 37 9.50 -4.32 16.18
C ASP A 37 8.33 -4.41 17.16
N GLN A 38 8.35 -5.48 17.97
CA GLN A 38 7.33 -5.73 19.00
C GLN A 38 7.25 -4.60 20.03
N GLY A 39 8.39 -4.02 20.42
CA GLY A 39 8.42 -2.96 21.43
C GLY A 39 7.70 -1.71 20.97
N ARG A 40 7.98 -1.24 19.75
CA ARG A 40 7.25 -0.11 19.15
C ARG A 40 5.76 -0.41 18.96
N LEU A 41 5.42 -1.63 18.53
CA LEU A 41 4.02 -2.02 18.38
C LEU A 41 3.28 -2.02 19.70
N THR A 42 3.87 -2.56 20.77
CA THR A 42 3.27 -2.59 22.12
C THR A 42 3.05 -1.18 22.65
N THR A 43 4.04 -0.31 22.54
CA THR A 43 3.91 1.09 22.97
C THR A 43 2.77 1.80 22.23
N LEU A 44 2.66 1.61 20.92
CA LEU A 44 1.57 2.19 20.12
C LEU A 44 0.22 1.59 20.51
N ALA A 45 0.15 0.27 20.69
CA ALA A 45 -1.07 -0.44 21.05
C ALA A 45 -1.64 0.04 22.39
N ASP A 46 -0.79 0.14 23.44
CA ASP A 46 -1.19 0.59 24.78
C ASP A 46 -1.72 2.03 24.73
N ALA A 47 -1.04 2.90 23.98
CA ALA A 47 -1.47 4.29 23.83
C ALA A 47 -2.84 4.39 23.14
N LEU A 48 -3.05 3.67 22.02
CA LEU A 48 -4.28 3.73 21.25
C LEU A 48 -5.45 3.08 21.98
N ALA A 49 -5.25 1.93 22.63
CA ALA A 49 -6.27 1.26 23.42
C ALA A 49 -6.77 2.15 24.56
N LYS A 50 -5.84 2.84 25.26
CA LYS A 50 -6.18 3.77 26.34
C LYS A 50 -6.92 5.02 25.85
N GLN A 51 -6.53 5.54 24.67
CA GLN A 51 -7.06 6.80 24.14
C GLN A 51 -8.45 6.64 23.53
N HIS A 52 -8.74 5.49 22.89
CA HIS A 52 -9.91 5.32 22.03
C HIS A 52 -10.89 4.23 22.47
N ASP A 53 -10.63 3.56 23.62
CA ASP A 53 -11.46 2.45 24.13
C ASP A 53 -11.71 1.34 23.09
N ILE A 54 -10.64 0.94 22.40
CA ILE A 54 -10.62 -0.10 21.37
C ILE A 54 -9.71 -1.26 21.79
N ARG A 55 -9.89 -2.41 21.15
CA ARG A 55 -8.96 -3.54 21.28
C ARG A 55 -7.82 -3.37 20.26
N VAL A 56 -6.59 -3.53 20.73
CA VAL A 56 -5.41 -3.51 19.86
C VAL A 56 -4.61 -4.78 20.10
N THR A 57 -4.47 -5.57 19.05
CA THR A 57 -3.66 -6.81 19.05
C THR A 57 -2.34 -6.53 18.39
N VAL A 58 -1.23 -6.91 19.03
CA VAL A 58 0.12 -6.85 18.47
C VAL A 58 0.46 -8.20 17.87
N MET A 59 0.88 -8.19 16.60
CA MET A 59 1.35 -9.37 15.89
C MET A 59 2.76 -9.09 15.35
N ALA A 60 3.79 -9.41 16.14
CA ALA A 60 5.17 -9.31 15.70
C ALA A 60 5.41 -10.34 14.57
N ALA A 61 5.79 -9.84 13.38
CA ALA A 61 5.99 -10.67 12.19
C ALA A 61 6.98 -10.01 11.23
N ASP A 62 7.90 -10.80 10.69
CA ASP A 62 8.70 -10.45 9.52
C ASP A 62 8.04 -11.01 8.27
N LEU A 63 7.40 -10.15 7.49
CA LEU A 63 6.66 -10.55 6.29
C LEU A 63 7.55 -11.06 5.13
N THR A 64 8.87 -11.04 5.30
CA THR A 64 9.82 -11.69 4.39
C THR A 64 10.04 -13.17 4.73
N HIS A 65 9.59 -13.61 5.91
CA HIS A 65 9.67 -14.99 6.37
C HIS A 65 8.34 -15.72 6.12
N GLU A 66 8.41 -16.88 5.49
CA GLU A 66 7.24 -17.68 5.07
C GLU A 66 6.28 -17.97 6.22
N GLN A 67 6.79 -18.41 7.38
CA GLN A 67 5.95 -18.77 8.53
C GLN A 67 5.21 -17.59 9.13
N ASP A 68 5.87 -16.44 9.21
CA ASP A 68 5.25 -15.22 9.72
C ASP A 68 4.19 -14.67 8.74
N LEU A 69 4.52 -14.66 7.44
CA LEU A 69 3.59 -14.22 6.40
C LEU A 69 2.34 -15.13 6.38
N GLN A 70 2.52 -16.45 6.47
CA GLN A 70 1.41 -17.41 6.52
C GLN A 70 0.52 -17.22 7.75
N ARG A 71 1.10 -16.85 8.90
CA ARG A 71 0.34 -16.54 10.12
C ARG A 71 -0.56 -15.32 9.93
N VAL A 72 -0.04 -14.24 9.33
CA VAL A 72 -0.84 -13.04 9.05
C VAL A 72 -1.90 -13.31 7.98
N GLU A 73 -1.56 -14.06 6.94
CA GLU A 73 -2.49 -14.50 5.90
C GLU A 73 -3.65 -15.33 6.48
N SER A 74 -3.34 -16.26 7.39
CA SER A 74 -4.34 -17.08 8.07
C SER A 74 -5.27 -16.24 8.95
N GLU A 75 -4.74 -15.21 9.61
CA GLU A 75 -5.54 -14.28 10.40
C GLU A 75 -6.53 -13.53 9.50
N LEU A 76 -6.10 -13.01 8.35
CA LEU A 76 -6.99 -12.35 7.37
C LEU A 76 -8.07 -13.29 6.82
N ALA A 77 -7.72 -14.55 6.57
CA ALA A 77 -8.66 -15.52 6.00
C ALA A 77 -9.73 -15.97 7.00
N ASN A 78 -9.38 -16.12 8.28
CA ASN A 78 -10.22 -16.79 9.27
C ASN A 78 -10.88 -15.86 10.28
N ASN A 79 -10.35 -14.65 10.50
CA ASN A 79 -10.92 -13.70 11.44
C ASN A 79 -12.01 -12.84 10.77
N ALA A 80 -13.27 -13.20 11.00
CA ALA A 80 -14.42 -12.50 10.41
C ALA A 80 -14.60 -11.06 10.92
N GLN A 81 -13.95 -10.66 12.02
CA GLN A 81 -13.99 -9.28 12.53
C GLN A 81 -13.15 -8.33 11.69
N ILE A 82 -12.16 -8.84 10.92
CA ILE A 82 -11.33 -7.98 10.06
C ILE A 82 -12.16 -7.51 8.88
N THR A 83 -12.36 -6.20 8.80
CA THR A 83 -13.10 -5.52 7.73
C THR A 83 -12.23 -4.56 6.93
N LEU A 84 -10.98 -4.31 7.38
CA LEU A 84 -10.03 -3.47 6.65
C LEU A 84 -8.64 -4.09 6.67
N LEU A 85 -8.00 -4.15 5.49
CA LEU A 85 -6.59 -4.45 5.32
C LEU A 85 -5.87 -3.21 4.81
N LEU A 86 -4.82 -2.77 5.53
CA LEU A 86 -3.83 -1.82 5.03
C LEU A 86 -2.52 -2.54 4.72
N ASN A 87 -2.23 -2.75 3.45
CA ASN A 87 -0.93 -3.18 2.94
C ASN A 87 0.01 -1.98 2.82
N ASN A 88 0.77 -1.73 3.88
CA ASN A 88 1.70 -0.60 3.95
C ASN A 88 3.16 -1.02 4.14
N ALA A 89 3.42 -2.20 4.72
CA ALA A 89 4.80 -2.68 4.90
C ALA A 89 5.57 -2.63 3.58
N GLY A 90 6.76 -2.03 3.63
CA GLY A 90 7.61 -1.87 2.46
C GLY A 90 8.98 -1.33 2.82
N MET A 91 9.91 -1.47 1.90
CA MET A 91 11.27 -0.93 2.02
C MET A 91 11.79 -0.45 0.68
N GLY A 92 12.73 0.48 0.71
CA GLY A 92 13.58 0.84 -0.42
C GLY A 92 14.94 0.15 -0.37
N VAL A 93 15.73 0.34 -1.42
CA VAL A 93 17.12 -0.10 -1.52
C VAL A 93 17.97 1.10 -1.92
N GLU A 94 19.13 1.23 -1.28
CA GLU A 94 20.09 2.27 -1.54
C GLU A 94 20.74 2.16 -2.93
N GLY A 95 21.04 3.29 -3.55
CA GLY A 95 21.73 3.40 -4.82
C GLY A 95 20.89 3.09 -6.05
N GLU A 96 21.51 3.20 -7.21
CA GLU A 96 20.91 2.87 -8.49
C GLU A 96 20.82 1.34 -8.65
N PHE A 97 19.94 0.89 -9.55
CA PHE A 97 19.63 -0.53 -9.72
C PHE A 97 20.87 -1.40 -10.01
N LEU A 98 21.78 -0.93 -10.87
CA LEU A 98 22.96 -1.72 -11.28
C LEU A 98 24.03 -1.86 -10.17
N GLU A 99 24.00 -0.98 -9.18
CA GLU A 99 24.98 -0.94 -8.09
C GLU A 99 24.42 -1.50 -6.77
N ALA A 100 23.09 -1.66 -6.70
CA ALA A 100 22.41 -2.11 -5.50
C ALA A 100 22.72 -3.59 -5.16
N ASP A 101 22.81 -3.89 -3.87
CA ASP A 101 23.00 -5.26 -3.39
C ASP A 101 21.80 -6.14 -3.75
N ILE A 102 22.02 -7.18 -4.53
CA ILE A 102 21.00 -8.13 -4.99
C ILE A 102 20.26 -8.81 -3.82
N THR A 103 20.92 -9.03 -2.69
CA THR A 103 20.30 -9.63 -1.50
C THR A 103 19.26 -8.68 -0.90
N ARG A 104 19.56 -7.39 -0.88
CA ARG A 104 18.61 -6.35 -0.45
C ARG A 104 17.46 -6.21 -1.44
N ILE A 105 17.75 -6.28 -2.75
CA ILE A 105 16.71 -6.29 -3.78
C ILE A 105 15.76 -7.49 -3.57
N ASN A 106 16.29 -8.70 -3.36
CA ASN A 106 15.45 -9.87 -3.11
C ASN A 106 14.58 -9.72 -1.85
N THR A 107 15.12 -9.16 -0.78
CA THR A 107 14.36 -8.86 0.44
C THR A 107 13.25 -7.85 0.16
N MET A 108 13.55 -6.80 -0.62
CA MET A 108 12.55 -5.81 -1.05
C MET A 108 11.45 -6.45 -1.91
N LEU A 109 11.79 -7.32 -2.85
CA LEU A 109 10.79 -8.03 -3.67
C LEU A 109 9.88 -8.90 -2.80
N ALA A 110 10.44 -9.62 -1.82
CA ALA A 110 9.65 -10.40 -0.87
C ALA A 110 8.68 -9.51 -0.07
N LEU A 111 9.15 -8.38 0.45
CA LEU A 111 8.33 -7.48 1.27
C LEU A 111 7.34 -6.65 0.45
N ASN A 112 7.77 -6.09 -0.70
CA ASN A 112 6.96 -5.13 -1.46
C ASN A 112 6.05 -5.80 -2.48
N ILE A 113 6.31 -7.05 -2.89
CA ILE A 113 5.52 -7.77 -3.89
C ILE A 113 4.85 -9.00 -3.29
N LEU A 114 5.63 -9.98 -2.79
CA LEU A 114 5.09 -11.26 -2.36
C LEU A 114 4.14 -11.09 -1.17
N ALA A 115 4.55 -10.37 -0.15
CA ALA A 115 3.72 -10.14 1.04
C ALA A 115 2.38 -9.46 0.72
N PRO A 116 2.32 -8.26 0.10
CA PRO A 116 1.03 -7.63 -0.20
C PRO A 116 0.18 -8.43 -1.18
N THR A 117 0.77 -9.21 -2.10
CA THR A 117 0.02 -10.08 -3.00
C THR A 117 -0.76 -11.13 -2.22
N ARG A 118 -0.11 -11.85 -1.32
CA ARG A 118 -0.74 -12.91 -0.52
C ARG A 118 -1.77 -12.34 0.44
N LEU A 119 -1.43 -11.28 1.14
CA LEU A 119 -2.35 -10.65 2.10
C LEU A 119 -3.58 -10.05 1.40
N ALA A 120 -3.38 -9.37 0.26
CA ALA A 120 -4.49 -8.83 -0.53
C ALA A 120 -5.39 -9.94 -1.09
N GLN A 121 -4.83 -11.09 -1.51
CA GLN A 121 -5.60 -12.22 -1.99
C GLN A 121 -6.43 -12.84 -0.86
N ALA A 122 -5.82 -13.07 0.31
CA ALA A 122 -6.51 -13.62 1.48
C ALA A 122 -7.67 -12.71 1.93
N ALA A 123 -7.41 -11.42 2.10
CA ALA A 123 -8.41 -10.43 2.44
C ALA A 123 -9.51 -10.33 1.36
N GLY A 124 -9.11 -10.24 0.08
CA GLY A 124 -10.04 -10.12 -1.04
C GLY A 124 -11.02 -11.29 -1.10
N ARG A 125 -10.56 -12.52 -0.92
CA ARG A 125 -11.42 -13.72 -0.85
C ARG A 125 -12.37 -13.67 0.35
N ALA A 126 -11.85 -13.36 1.53
CA ALA A 126 -12.63 -13.29 2.76
C ALA A 126 -13.70 -12.18 2.71
N PHE A 127 -13.32 -10.99 2.25
CA PHE A 127 -14.22 -9.84 2.14
C PHE A 127 -15.27 -10.03 1.05
N LYS A 128 -14.88 -10.59 -0.11
CA LYS A 128 -15.82 -10.92 -1.18
C LYS A 128 -16.89 -11.91 -0.71
N ALA A 129 -16.49 -12.95 0.02
CA ALA A 129 -17.42 -13.94 0.54
C ALA A 129 -18.45 -13.35 1.53
N ARG A 130 -18.07 -12.26 2.25
CA ARG A 130 -18.93 -11.56 3.20
C ARG A 130 -19.70 -10.38 2.57
N GLY A 131 -19.36 -9.98 1.35
CA GLY A 131 -19.97 -8.84 0.67
C GLY A 131 -19.58 -7.48 1.28
N ASN A 132 -18.48 -7.42 2.04
CA ASN A 132 -18.06 -6.21 2.77
C ASN A 132 -16.57 -6.24 3.07
N GLY A 133 -15.90 -5.12 2.90
CA GLY A 133 -14.51 -4.93 3.31
C GLY A 133 -13.83 -3.77 2.58
N ILE A 134 -12.67 -3.39 3.11
CA ILE A 134 -11.82 -2.32 2.57
C ILE A 134 -10.40 -2.86 2.43
N ILE A 135 -9.79 -2.68 1.28
CA ILE A 135 -8.37 -2.98 1.03
C ILE A 135 -7.68 -1.70 0.57
N ILE A 136 -6.68 -1.27 1.32
CA ILE A 136 -5.84 -0.11 0.99
C ILE A 136 -4.42 -0.63 0.71
N ASN A 137 -3.92 -0.40 -0.49
CA ASN A 137 -2.56 -0.75 -0.87
C ASN A 137 -1.72 0.52 -1.06
N ILE A 138 -0.62 0.64 -0.30
CA ILE A 138 0.30 1.77 -0.41
C ILE A 138 1.29 1.49 -1.54
N ALA A 139 1.06 2.14 -2.69
CA ALA A 139 1.97 2.17 -3.81
C ALA A 139 2.98 3.35 -3.67
N SER A 140 3.14 4.18 -4.68
CA SER A 140 3.95 5.41 -4.69
C SER A 140 3.69 6.17 -5.99
N VAL A 141 3.93 7.48 -6.02
CA VAL A 141 4.02 8.23 -7.29
C VAL A 141 5.11 7.68 -8.21
N LEU A 142 6.13 7.02 -7.65
CA LEU A 142 7.19 6.33 -8.39
C LEU A 142 6.68 5.11 -9.20
N SER A 143 5.42 4.70 -9.00
CA SER A 143 4.77 3.73 -9.88
C SER A 143 4.43 4.30 -11.27
N LEU A 144 4.42 5.63 -11.41
CA LEU A 144 4.07 6.34 -12.63
C LEU A 144 5.29 6.91 -13.36
N VAL A 145 6.43 7.05 -12.67
CA VAL A 145 7.66 7.63 -13.20
C VAL A 145 8.82 6.67 -12.99
N HIS A 146 9.65 6.46 -14.00
CA HIS A 146 10.79 5.54 -13.98
C HIS A 146 12.14 6.28 -13.96
N GLU A 147 12.10 7.59 -14.13
CA GLU A 147 13.29 8.45 -14.25
C GLU A 147 13.93 8.79 -12.91
N MET A 148 13.25 8.47 -11.82
CA MET A 148 13.66 8.84 -10.46
C MET A 148 13.87 7.62 -9.60
N PHE A 149 14.77 7.70 -8.63
CA PHE A 149 15.01 6.69 -7.62
C PHE A 149 15.51 5.34 -8.19
N ASN A 150 15.39 4.26 -7.40
CA ASN A 150 15.84 2.92 -7.79
C ASN A 150 14.80 2.21 -8.66
N GLY A 151 15.18 1.77 -9.86
CA GLY A 151 14.28 1.15 -10.81
C GLY A 151 13.59 -0.12 -10.30
N ALA A 152 14.27 -0.93 -9.46
CA ALA A 152 13.65 -2.11 -8.86
C ALA A 152 12.55 -1.71 -7.86
N TYR A 153 12.77 -0.67 -7.04
CA TYR A 153 11.74 -0.14 -6.16
C TYR A 153 10.53 0.37 -6.95
N ASN A 154 10.77 1.17 -7.98
CA ASN A 154 9.70 1.70 -8.84
C ASN A 154 8.88 0.55 -9.46
N ALA A 155 9.55 -0.50 -9.91
CA ALA A 155 8.89 -1.70 -10.42
C ALA A 155 8.01 -2.39 -9.37
N THR A 156 8.45 -2.47 -8.10
CA THR A 156 7.61 -3.04 -7.02
C THR A 156 6.36 -2.20 -6.79
N LYS A 157 6.46 -0.88 -6.84
CA LYS A 157 5.32 0.03 -6.64
C LYS A 157 4.37 0.04 -7.85
N SER A 158 4.90 -0.10 -9.06
CA SER A 158 4.10 -0.31 -10.28
C SER A 158 3.34 -1.65 -10.23
N TYR A 159 3.97 -2.72 -9.71
CA TYR A 159 3.29 -3.98 -9.45
C TYR A 159 2.09 -3.81 -8.50
N VAL A 160 2.29 -3.14 -7.36
CA VAL A 160 1.22 -2.91 -6.37
C VAL A 160 0.07 -2.10 -6.98
N LEU A 161 0.37 -1.05 -7.75
CA LEU A 161 -0.66 -0.26 -8.45
C LEU A 161 -1.44 -1.14 -9.44
N THR A 162 -0.75 -1.90 -10.27
CA THR A 162 -1.38 -2.77 -11.28
C THR A 162 -2.25 -3.85 -10.62
N LEU A 163 -1.75 -4.51 -9.57
CA LEU A 163 -2.50 -5.50 -8.80
C LEU A 163 -3.77 -4.86 -8.20
N THR A 164 -3.64 -3.68 -7.61
CA THR A 164 -4.78 -2.97 -7.01
C THR A 164 -5.85 -2.65 -8.05
N ARG A 165 -5.45 -2.17 -9.23
CA ARG A 165 -6.37 -1.90 -10.35
C ARG A 165 -7.07 -3.16 -10.87
N ALA A 166 -6.37 -4.30 -10.91
CA ALA A 166 -6.98 -5.58 -11.24
C ALA A 166 -8.00 -6.01 -10.19
N MET A 167 -7.67 -5.90 -8.90
CA MET A 167 -8.57 -6.20 -7.78
C MET A 167 -9.82 -5.32 -7.78
N GLN A 168 -9.72 -4.03 -8.11
CA GLN A 168 -10.87 -3.13 -8.23
C GLN A 168 -11.88 -3.66 -9.25
N ARG A 169 -11.40 -4.15 -10.41
CA ARG A 169 -12.26 -4.77 -11.42
C ARG A 169 -12.89 -6.08 -10.92
N GLU A 170 -12.11 -6.94 -10.26
CA GLU A 170 -12.58 -8.27 -9.80
C GLU A 170 -13.56 -8.19 -8.63
N LEU A 171 -13.52 -7.10 -7.87
CA LEU A 171 -14.32 -6.88 -6.68
C LEU A 171 -15.42 -5.80 -6.87
N ALA A 172 -15.57 -5.26 -8.08
CA ALA A 172 -16.46 -4.11 -8.37
C ALA A 172 -17.90 -4.29 -7.86
N GLU A 173 -18.45 -5.52 -7.97
CA GLU A 173 -19.84 -5.81 -7.56
C GLU A 173 -19.94 -6.56 -6.23
N SER A 174 -18.83 -6.65 -5.49
CA SER A 174 -18.75 -7.49 -4.29
C SER A 174 -19.03 -6.76 -2.98
N GLY A 175 -19.25 -5.44 -3.01
CA GLY A 175 -19.34 -4.61 -1.81
C GLY A 175 -17.97 -4.32 -1.15
N VAL A 176 -16.86 -4.74 -1.76
CA VAL A 176 -15.50 -4.50 -1.27
C VAL A 176 -14.92 -3.27 -1.93
N GLN A 177 -14.49 -2.30 -1.10
CA GLN A 177 -13.77 -1.12 -1.59
C GLN A 177 -12.27 -1.40 -1.66
N VAL A 178 -11.64 -1.05 -2.78
CA VAL A 178 -10.19 -1.23 -2.98
C VAL A 178 -9.57 0.08 -3.42
N GLN A 179 -8.57 0.58 -2.67
CA GLN A 179 -7.88 1.84 -2.94
C GLN A 179 -6.38 1.60 -3.15
N ALA A 180 -5.81 2.22 -4.18
CA ALA A 180 -4.39 2.46 -4.29
C ALA A 180 -4.08 3.86 -3.76
N VAL A 181 -3.14 3.99 -2.84
CA VAL A 181 -2.59 5.28 -2.41
C VAL A 181 -1.20 5.43 -3.01
N LEU A 182 -0.94 6.55 -3.65
CA LEU A 182 0.33 6.88 -4.30
C LEU A 182 1.00 8.06 -3.58
N PRO A 183 1.65 7.85 -2.42
CA PRO A 183 2.38 8.92 -1.76
C PRO A 183 3.54 9.42 -2.63
N GLY A 184 3.79 10.73 -2.59
CA GLY A 184 5.07 11.32 -2.94
C GLY A 184 6.10 11.14 -1.82
N ALA A 185 7.16 11.94 -1.85
CA ALA A 185 8.11 11.99 -0.75
C ALA A 185 7.38 12.39 0.54
N THR A 186 7.37 11.49 1.52
CA THR A 186 6.65 11.66 2.80
C THR A 186 7.65 11.57 3.94
N ARG A 187 7.56 12.46 4.91
CA ARG A 187 8.46 12.55 6.06
C ARG A 187 8.34 11.31 6.96
N THR A 188 9.13 10.28 6.67
CA THR A 188 9.16 8.99 7.37
C THR A 188 10.56 8.42 7.42
N GLU A 189 10.78 7.40 8.28
CA GLU A 189 12.06 6.69 8.40
C GLU A 189 12.43 5.83 7.15
N ILE A 190 11.62 5.83 6.09
CA ILE A 190 11.89 5.00 4.91
C ILE A 190 13.17 5.43 4.18
N PHE A 191 13.47 6.73 4.19
CA PHE A 191 14.67 7.29 3.59
C PHE A 191 15.93 6.84 4.33
N ASP A 192 15.93 6.95 5.66
CA ASP A 192 17.06 6.52 6.50
C ASP A 192 17.32 5.02 6.33
N ARG A 193 16.25 4.22 6.24
CA ARG A 193 16.34 2.75 6.00
C ARG A 193 16.81 2.41 4.60
N ALA A 194 16.57 3.28 3.63
CA ALA A 194 17.08 3.17 2.26
C ALA A 194 18.47 3.77 2.08
N GLY A 195 19.14 4.21 3.15
CA GLY A 195 20.47 4.84 3.09
C GLY A 195 20.49 6.24 2.48
N GLN A 196 19.33 6.89 2.41
CA GLN A 196 19.18 8.24 1.87
C GLN A 196 18.87 9.24 2.99
N SER A 197 19.41 10.44 2.89
CA SER A 197 19.05 11.50 3.83
C SER A 197 17.78 12.19 3.38
N ILE A 198 16.82 12.31 4.29
CA ILE A 198 15.59 13.09 4.05
C ILE A 198 15.92 14.57 3.75
N ASN A 199 17.08 15.06 4.20
CA ASN A 199 17.54 16.42 3.98
C ASN A 199 18.00 16.67 2.53
N ASP A 200 18.21 15.61 1.74
CA ASP A 200 18.56 15.72 0.32
C ASP A 200 17.32 15.94 -0.56
N ILE A 201 16.11 15.84 0.02
CA ILE A 201 14.86 16.08 -0.67
C ILE A 201 14.43 17.54 -0.45
N PRO A 202 14.13 18.29 -1.52
CA PRO A 202 13.61 19.65 -1.39
C PRO A 202 12.39 19.71 -0.46
N ALA A 203 12.36 20.68 0.45
CA ALA A 203 11.33 20.77 1.47
C ALA A 203 9.91 20.89 0.87
N GLU A 204 9.78 21.52 -0.29
CA GLU A 204 8.54 21.68 -1.05
C GLU A 204 8.03 20.38 -1.67
N MET A 205 8.86 19.35 -1.76
CA MET A 205 8.47 18.00 -2.23
C MET A 205 8.15 17.04 -1.09
N LEU A 206 8.37 17.44 0.16
CA LEU A 206 8.31 16.57 1.32
C LEU A 206 7.03 16.82 2.14
N MET A 207 6.03 15.98 1.95
CA MET A 207 4.76 16.05 2.67
C MET A 207 4.89 15.49 4.08
N ASP A 208 4.18 16.11 5.04
CA ASP A 208 4.03 15.55 6.38
C ASP A 208 3.21 14.24 6.35
N VAL A 209 3.56 13.29 7.22
CA VAL A 209 2.92 11.97 7.23
C VAL A 209 1.46 12.04 7.68
N ASP A 210 1.14 12.95 8.59
CA ASP A 210 -0.24 13.14 9.05
C ASP A 210 -1.10 13.70 7.92
N GLU A 211 -0.63 14.72 7.20
CA GLU A 211 -1.31 15.30 6.04
C GLU A 211 -1.51 14.27 4.92
N MET A 212 -0.48 13.48 4.61
CA MET A 212 -0.55 12.43 3.60
C MET A 212 -1.63 11.39 3.93
N VAL A 213 -1.69 10.92 5.19
CA VAL A 213 -2.67 9.93 5.62
C VAL A 213 -4.08 10.52 5.68
N ASP A 214 -4.23 11.76 6.11
CA ASP A 214 -5.51 12.44 6.14
C ASP A 214 -6.08 12.63 4.73
N ALA A 215 -5.26 13.02 3.76
CA ALA A 215 -5.64 13.09 2.35
C ALA A 215 -6.02 11.71 1.77
N ALA A 216 -5.24 10.67 2.09
CA ALA A 216 -5.54 9.31 1.63
C ALA A 216 -6.87 8.78 2.19
N LEU A 217 -7.17 9.07 3.45
CA LEU A 217 -8.44 8.70 4.07
C LEU A 217 -9.63 9.53 3.53
N ALA A 218 -9.42 10.82 3.20
CA ALA A 218 -10.43 11.63 2.52
C ALA A 218 -10.75 11.08 1.12
N GLY A 219 -9.72 10.64 0.36
CA GLY A 219 -9.91 9.93 -0.90
C GLY A 219 -10.69 8.62 -0.74
N LEU A 220 -10.39 7.84 0.31
CA LEU A 220 -11.14 6.63 0.63
C LEU A 220 -12.62 6.93 0.89
N ASP A 221 -12.91 7.94 1.71
CA ASP A 221 -14.27 8.37 2.05
C ASP A 221 -15.03 8.86 0.81
N SER A 222 -14.31 9.50 -0.13
CA SER A 222 -14.83 9.96 -1.43
C SER A 222 -14.90 8.84 -2.49
N LYS A 223 -14.53 7.59 -2.11
CA LYS A 223 -14.51 6.42 -2.99
C LYS A 223 -13.55 6.53 -4.17
N GLU A 224 -12.48 7.30 -4.03
CA GLU A 224 -11.41 7.30 -5.00
C GLU A 224 -10.77 5.92 -5.09
N THR A 225 -10.59 5.42 -6.30
CA THR A 225 -9.93 4.13 -6.55
C THR A 225 -8.41 4.25 -6.55
N VAL A 226 -7.91 5.44 -6.91
CA VAL A 226 -6.50 5.84 -6.85
C VAL A 226 -6.43 7.22 -6.24
N THR A 227 -5.75 7.35 -5.10
CA THR A 227 -5.54 8.63 -4.43
C THR A 227 -4.07 9.01 -4.51
N ILE A 228 -3.79 10.18 -5.05
CA ILE A 228 -2.45 10.77 -5.17
C ILE A 228 -2.44 12.04 -4.32
N PRO A 229 -2.02 11.97 -3.03
CA PRO A 229 -2.22 13.06 -2.07
C PRO A 229 -1.66 14.42 -2.49
N SER A 230 -0.59 14.44 -3.30
CA SER A 230 0.06 15.67 -3.78
C SER A 230 -0.47 16.17 -5.12
N LEU A 231 -1.37 15.46 -5.79
CA LEU A 231 -1.87 15.84 -7.12
C LEU A 231 -3.06 16.78 -7.00
N GLU A 232 -2.83 18.08 -7.20
CA GLU A 232 -3.86 19.12 -7.08
C GLU A 232 -4.97 18.95 -8.12
N ASP A 233 -4.61 18.64 -9.37
CA ASP A 233 -5.57 18.44 -10.46
C ASP A 233 -5.77 16.95 -10.74
N LEU A 234 -6.86 16.39 -10.22
CA LEU A 234 -7.23 14.99 -10.44
C LEU A 234 -7.47 14.67 -11.93
N GLN A 235 -7.77 15.68 -12.78
CA GLN A 235 -7.96 15.46 -14.21
C GLN A 235 -6.68 14.91 -14.88
N MET A 236 -5.51 15.28 -14.40
CA MET A 236 -4.23 14.74 -14.91
C MET A 236 -4.15 13.22 -14.75
N TRP A 237 -4.64 12.68 -13.63
CA TRP A 237 -4.72 11.23 -13.44
C TRP A 237 -5.74 10.60 -14.39
N HIS A 238 -6.90 11.21 -14.57
CA HIS A 238 -7.92 10.69 -15.47
C HIS A 238 -7.45 10.69 -16.93
N ASP A 239 -6.77 11.74 -17.37
CA ASP A 239 -6.20 11.83 -18.72
C ASP A 239 -5.14 10.75 -18.97
N TYR A 240 -4.26 10.53 -17.99
CA TYR A 240 -3.27 9.44 -18.03
C TYR A 240 -3.93 8.07 -18.17
N ASP A 241 -4.90 7.75 -17.30
CA ASP A 241 -5.58 6.44 -17.32
C ASP A 241 -6.41 6.26 -18.59
N GLN A 242 -7.04 7.32 -19.09
CA GLN A 242 -7.76 7.32 -20.37
C GLN A 242 -6.82 7.07 -21.55
N ALA A 243 -5.68 7.75 -21.63
CA ALA A 243 -4.69 7.56 -22.67
C ALA A 243 -4.14 6.12 -22.68
N ARG A 244 -3.84 5.57 -21.48
CA ARG A 244 -3.47 4.17 -21.32
C ARG A 244 -4.58 3.23 -21.81
N GLY A 245 -5.83 3.50 -21.43
CA GLY A 245 -7.00 2.71 -21.83
C GLY A 245 -7.25 2.73 -23.35
N ALA A 246 -7.04 3.86 -24.00
CA ALA A 246 -7.20 4.02 -25.44
C ALA A 246 -6.26 3.12 -26.28
N MET A 247 -5.14 2.69 -25.70
CA MET A 247 -4.23 1.75 -26.38
C MET A 247 -4.76 0.30 -26.42
N VAL A 248 -5.61 -0.10 -25.45
CA VAL A 248 -6.01 -1.50 -25.25
C VAL A 248 -6.49 -2.20 -26.53
N PRO A 249 -7.38 -1.63 -27.37
CA PRO A 249 -7.84 -2.29 -28.60
C PRO A 249 -6.74 -2.50 -29.63
N HIS A 250 -5.59 -1.86 -29.46
CA HIS A 250 -4.48 -1.85 -30.41
C HIS A 250 -3.28 -2.68 -29.98
N LEU A 251 -3.25 -3.16 -28.71
CA LEU A 251 -2.08 -3.83 -28.14
C LEU A 251 -1.93 -5.30 -28.58
N SER A 252 -3.02 -5.95 -29.00
CA SER A 252 -2.98 -7.34 -29.46
C SER A 252 -3.62 -7.44 -30.85
N ARG A 253 -2.79 -7.63 -31.87
CA ARG A 253 -3.21 -7.69 -33.27
C ARG A 253 -2.57 -8.93 -33.92
N ASN A 254 -3.22 -9.44 -34.96
CA ASN A 254 -2.71 -10.58 -35.72
C ASN A 254 -1.58 -10.21 -36.73
N GLN A 255 -1.23 -8.93 -36.81
CA GLN A 255 -0.17 -8.41 -37.66
C GLN A 255 0.65 -7.36 -36.88
N SER A 256 1.94 -7.27 -37.20
CA SER A 256 2.80 -6.20 -36.70
C SER A 256 2.34 -4.83 -37.22
N ALA A 257 2.68 -3.76 -36.51
CA ALA A 257 2.43 -2.40 -36.97
C ALA A 257 3.16 -2.14 -38.32
N SER A 258 2.55 -1.32 -39.20
CA SER A 258 3.08 -1.04 -40.54
C SER A 258 4.53 -0.53 -40.52
N ARG A 259 4.93 0.23 -39.49
CA ARG A 259 6.31 0.75 -39.32
C ARG A 259 7.38 -0.35 -39.15
N TYR A 260 6.99 -1.60 -38.89
CA TYR A 260 7.91 -2.75 -38.75
C TYR A 260 7.86 -3.69 -39.98
N ARG A 261 6.92 -3.46 -40.91
CA ARG A 261 6.82 -4.25 -42.15
C ARG A 261 7.69 -3.59 -43.20
N GLN A 262 8.80 -4.25 -43.57
CA GLN A 262 9.61 -3.83 -44.72
C GLN A 262 8.74 -3.96 -45.94
N SER A 263 8.70 -2.91 -46.75
CA SER A 263 8.13 -2.89 -48.09
C SER A 263 8.97 -3.73 -49.04
#